data_077d66bae2f0722c38db25e224506599
#
_entry.id   077d66bae2f0722c38db25e224506599
#
_cell.length_a   1.000
_cell.length_b   1.000
_cell.length_c   1.000
_cell.angle_alpha   90.00
_cell.angle_beta   90.00
_cell.angle_gamma   90.00
#
_symmetry.space_group_name_H-M   'P 1'
#
loop_
_entity.id
_entity.type
_entity.pdbx_description
1 polymer ?
#
loop_
_entity_poly.entity_id
_entity_poly.type
_entity_poly.pdbx_seq_one_letter_code
_entity_poly.pdbx_strand_id
1 'polypeptide(L)'
;MNGFWFGISIIIGIYLAISLMSEPLAQMIGIAVIPFSLLCLIIGIIIGNLVYLPSSWVRGTNYVKKNILQIAIVFLGLKISLAQVLDVGLNSLALIVSVFLIVIVLGLILQRIFFKEKELITLIGIGTAICGVTAIMASSSVLKSKEQNMAIAILIVVLWGSIGVFTYPFFVEWFLSLIHI
;
A
#
# COMPACT_ATOMS: atom_id res chain seq x y z
N MET A 1 -24.34 1.36 -18.13
CA MET A 1 -23.42 2.52 -18.29
C MET A 1 -23.45 3.45 -17.08
N ASN A 2 -24.60 3.75 -16.51
CA ASN A 2 -24.74 4.73 -15.41
C ASN A 2 -24.00 4.33 -14.10
N GLY A 3 -23.99 3.06 -13.72
CA GLY A 3 -23.35 2.61 -12.47
C GLY A 3 -21.80 2.67 -12.48
N PHE A 4 -21.18 2.60 -13.66
CA PHE A 4 -19.74 2.74 -13.82
C PHE A 4 -19.27 4.18 -13.51
N TRP A 5 -19.94 5.17 -14.11
CA TRP A 5 -19.65 6.58 -13.86
C TRP A 5 -19.97 6.99 -12.43
N PHE A 6 -21.01 6.38 -11.85
CA PHE A 6 -21.39 6.62 -10.46
C PHE A 6 -20.31 6.12 -9.48
N GLY A 7 -19.69 4.98 -9.74
CA GLY A 7 -18.55 4.49 -8.93
C GLY A 7 -17.33 5.41 -8.98
N ILE A 8 -17.04 6.00 -10.14
CA ILE A 8 -15.93 6.98 -10.30
C ILE A 8 -16.26 8.28 -9.58
N SER A 9 -17.48 8.81 -9.74
CA SER A 9 -17.88 10.07 -9.10
C SER A 9 -17.92 9.98 -7.57
N ILE A 10 -18.24 8.81 -7.01
CA ILE A 10 -18.17 8.58 -5.56
C ILE A 10 -16.72 8.71 -5.06
N ILE A 11 -15.76 8.07 -5.74
CA ILE A 11 -14.36 8.14 -5.34
C ILE A 11 -13.85 9.58 -5.38
N ILE A 12 -14.17 10.30 -6.45
CA ILE A 12 -13.81 11.72 -6.60
C ILE A 12 -14.49 12.56 -5.52
N GLY A 13 -15.76 12.30 -5.23
CA GLY A 13 -16.52 13.01 -4.19
C GLY A 13 -15.94 12.76 -2.80
N ILE A 14 -15.59 11.54 -2.46
CA ILE A 14 -14.94 11.20 -1.18
C ILE A 14 -13.57 11.87 -1.09
N TYR A 15 -12.77 11.82 -2.15
CA TYR A 15 -11.47 12.47 -2.19
C TYR A 15 -11.58 13.98 -1.95
N LEU A 16 -12.50 14.66 -2.64
CA LEU A 16 -12.75 16.10 -2.47
C LEU A 16 -13.28 16.42 -1.06
N ALA A 17 -14.19 15.63 -0.53
CA ALA A 17 -14.70 15.80 0.81
C ALA A 17 -13.59 15.69 1.87
N ILE A 18 -12.73 14.67 1.75
CA ILE A 18 -11.60 14.48 2.65
C ILE A 18 -10.58 15.62 2.48
N SER A 19 -10.32 16.06 1.25
CA SER A 19 -9.40 17.17 0.96
C SER A 19 -9.86 18.48 1.58
N LEU A 20 -11.15 18.79 1.50
CA LEU A 20 -11.73 19.99 2.11
C LEU A 20 -11.78 19.91 3.64
N MET A 21 -11.92 18.71 4.20
CA MET A 21 -11.99 18.51 5.66
C MET A 21 -10.62 18.36 6.31
N SER A 22 -9.59 17.99 5.56
CA SER A 22 -8.26 17.70 6.14
C SER A 22 -7.58 18.91 6.76
N GLU A 23 -7.73 20.09 6.15
CA GLU A 23 -7.16 21.34 6.69
C GLU A 23 -7.83 21.78 8.01
N PRO A 24 -9.17 21.88 8.11
CA PRO A 24 -9.81 22.26 9.36
C PRO A 24 -9.66 21.20 10.47
N LEU A 25 -9.62 19.91 10.09
CA LEU A 25 -9.40 18.81 11.04
C LEU A 25 -8.00 18.84 11.65
N ALA A 26 -6.99 19.09 10.82
CA ALA A 26 -5.60 19.20 11.28
C ALA A 26 -5.42 20.39 12.26
N GLN A 27 -6.13 21.49 12.03
CA GLN A 27 -6.11 22.65 12.93
C GLN A 27 -6.87 22.41 14.24
N MET A 28 -7.99 21.67 14.19
CA MET A 28 -8.81 21.40 15.40
C MET A 28 -8.17 20.36 16.33
N ILE A 29 -7.53 19.34 15.78
CA ILE A 29 -7.02 18.21 16.57
C ILE A 29 -5.59 18.45 17.03
N GLY A 30 -4.90 19.47 16.48
CA GLY A 30 -3.50 19.79 16.81
C GLY A 30 -2.51 18.70 16.39
N ILE A 31 -2.98 17.66 15.68
CA ILE A 31 -2.17 16.55 15.22
C ILE A 31 -1.86 16.78 13.74
N ALA A 32 -0.85 17.58 13.49
CA ALA A 32 -0.27 17.76 12.14
C ALA A 32 0.34 16.47 11.54
N VAL A 33 0.19 15.34 12.21
CA VAL A 33 0.94 14.10 11.98
C VAL A 33 0.14 13.03 11.22
N ILE A 34 -1.20 13.16 11.09
CA ILE A 34 -1.97 12.17 10.35
C ILE A 34 -1.88 12.46 8.84
N PRO A 35 -1.14 11.65 8.07
CA PRO A 35 -1.05 11.87 6.63
C PRO A 35 -2.42 11.71 5.97
N PHE A 36 -2.75 12.58 5.03
CA PHE A 36 -4.00 12.57 4.27
C PHE A 36 -4.34 11.17 3.70
N SER A 37 -3.32 10.42 3.27
CA SER A 37 -3.47 9.05 2.77
C SER A 37 -4.02 8.08 3.81
N LEU A 38 -3.67 8.26 5.09
CA LEU A 38 -4.18 7.43 6.19
C LEU A 38 -5.66 7.69 6.44
N LEU A 39 -6.10 8.95 6.39
CA LEU A 39 -7.52 9.30 6.49
C LEU A 39 -8.33 8.67 5.35
N CYS A 40 -7.83 8.76 4.11
CA CYS A 40 -8.46 8.12 2.95
C CYS A 40 -8.56 6.60 3.13
N LEU A 41 -7.52 5.96 3.68
CA LEU A 41 -7.50 4.53 3.95
C LEU A 41 -8.57 4.14 4.98
N ILE A 42 -8.61 4.83 6.12
CA ILE A 42 -9.58 4.56 7.20
C ILE A 42 -11.02 4.72 6.69
N ILE A 43 -11.30 5.84 6.02
CA ILE A 43 -12.63 6.11 5.46
C ILE A 43 -12.99 5.07 4.39
N GLY A 44 -12.04 4.69 3.54
CA GLY A 44 -12.23 3.64 2.54
C GLY A 44 -12.57 2.27 3.15
N ILE A 45 -11.90 1.90 4.24
CA ILE A 45 -12.19 0.66 4.98
C ILE A 45 -13.59 0.72 5.61
N ILE A 46 -13.94 1.83 6.25
CA ILE A 46 -15.26 2.02 6.89
C ILE A 46 -16.37 1.91 5.85
N ILE A 47 -16.27 2.65 4.74
CA ILE A 47 -17.26 2.61 3.67
C ILE A 47 -17.35 1.22 3.03
N GLY A 48 -16.21 0.59 2.75
CA GLY A 48 -16.16 -0.73 2.12
C GLY A 48 -16.77 -1.86 2.97
N ASN A 49 -16.78 -1.70 4.31
CA ASN A 49 -17.36 -2.69 5.23
C ASN A 49 -18.80 -2.37 5.63
N LEU A 50 -19.18 -1.11 5.70
CA LEU A 50 -20.52 -0.70 6.15
C LEU A 50 -21.53 -0.58 5.00
N VAL A 51 -21.06 -0.27 3.79
CA VAL A 51 -21.93 -0.03 2.65
C VAL A 51 -21.86 -1.21 1.68
N TYR A 52 -23.01 -1.84 1.43
CA TYR A 52 -23.12 -2.86 0.39
C TYR A 52 -22.99 -2.19 -0.99
N LEU A 53 -21.83 -2.35 -1.63
CA LEU A 53 -21.58 -1.77 -2.95
C LEU A 53 -22.15 -2.66 -4.06
N PRO A 54 -23.06 -2.16 -4.90
CA PRO A 54 -23.55 -2.89 -6.06
C PRO A 54 -22.40 -3.27 -7.01
N SER A 55 -22.53 -4.41 -7.69
CA SER A 55 -21.50 -4.89 -8.63
C SER A 55 -21.17 -3.93 -9.77
N SER A 56 -22.09 -3.03 -10.12
CA SER A 56 -21.86 -1.96 -11.10
C SER A 56 -20.87 -0.90 -10.60
N TRP A 57 -20.88 -0.58 -9.31
CA TRP A 57 -19.96 0.37 -8.68
C TRP A 57 -18.57 -0.23 -8.50
N VAL A 58 -18.50 -1.51 -8.13
CA VAL A 58 -17.24 -2.27 -8.03
C VAL A 58 -16.47 -2.26 -9.35
N ARG A 59 -17.15 -2.28 -10.49
CA ARG A 59 -16.48 -2.13 -11.80
C ARG A 59 -15.84 -0.76 -11.97
N GLY A 60 -16.50 0.30 -11.53
CA GLY A 60 -15.93 1.66 -11.54
C GLY A 60 -14.71 1.80 -10.64
N THR A 61 -14.78 1.28 -9.42
CA THR A 61 -13.66 1.30 -8.48
C THR A 61 -12.46 0.50 -8.98
N ASN A 62 -12.68 -0.65 -9.60
CA ASN A 62 -11.62 -1.45 -10.22
C ASN A 62 -10.97 -0.75 -11.41
N TYR A 63 -11.73 0.02 -12.20
CA TYR A 63 -11.18 0.83 -13.28
C TYR A 63 -10.26 1.94 -12.74
N VAL A 64 -10.68 2.64 -11.71
CA VAL A 64 -9.86 3.66 -11.02
C VAL A 64 -8.59 3.03 -10.46
N LYS A 65 -8.71 1.92 -9.74
CA LYS A 65 -7.59 1.18 -9.16
C LYS A 65 -6.58 0.71 -10.21
N LYS A 66 -7.01 0.32 -11.40
CA LYS A 66 -6.12 -0.20 -12.45
C LYS A 66 -5.59 0.92 -13.36
N ASN A 67 -6.48 1.69 -13.97
CA ASN A 67 -6.11 2.61 -15.06
C ASN A 67 -5.70 3.99 -14.53
N ILE A 68 -6.47 4.56 -13.60
CA ILE A 68 -6.17 5.90 -13.07
C ILE A 68 -4.91 5.87 -12.23
N LEU A 69 -4.70 4.82 -11.42
CA LEU A 69 -3.46 4.65 -10.67
C LEU A 69 -2.24 4.58 -11.59
N GLN A 70 -2.31 3.83 -12.71
CA GLN A 70 -1.21 3.75 -13.66
C GLN A 70 -0.89 5.10 -14.28
N ILE A 71 -1.91 5.85 -14.69
CA ILE A 71 -1.75 7.21 -15.24
C ILE A 71 -1.13 8.13 -14.18
N ALA A 72 -1.61 8.08 -12.95
CA ALA A 72 -1.07 8.88 -11.84
C ALA A 72 0.41 8.58 -11.58
N ILE A 73 0.83 7.32 -11.65
CA ILE A 73 2.25 6.93 -11.51
C ILE A 73 3.10 7.50 -12.65
N VAL A 74 2.59 7.50 -13.89
CA VAL A 74 3.28 8.10 -15.04
C VAL A 74 3.46 9.62 -14.84
N PHE A 75 2.40 10.33 -14.42
CA PHE A 75 2.49 11.75 -14.10
C PHE A 75 3.42 12.05 -12.92
N LEU A 76 3.43 11.19 -11.91
CA LEU A 76 4.38 11.30 -10.80
C LEU A 76 5.83 11.19 -11.31
N GLY A 77 6.09 10.22 -12.20
CA GLY A 77 7.40 10.07 -12.83
C GLY A 77 7.84 11.28 -13.65
N LEU A 78 6.90 11.93 -14.35
CA LEU A 78 7.17 13.16 -15.10
C LEU A 78 7.47 14.37 -14.20
N LYS A 79 6.93 14.39 -12.99
CA LYS A 79 7.17 15.45 -12.01
C LYS A 79 8.56 15.37 -11.37
N ILE A 80 9.17 14.19 -11.34
CA ILE A 80 10.49 13.98 -10.74
C ILE A 80 11.54 14.46 -11.74
N SER A 81 12.29 15.49 -11.36
CA SER A 81 13.40 16.01 -12.15
C SER A 81 14.57 15.03 -12.15
N LEU A 82 15.20 14.82 -13.32
CA LEU A 82 16.42 14.01 -13.44
C LEU A 82 17.54 14.50 -12.49
N ALA A 83 17.65 15.80 -12.26
CA ALA A 83 18.61 16.37 -11.31
C ALA A 83 18.33 15.92 -9.87
N GLN A 84 17.06 15.90 -9.44
CA GLN A 84 16.68 15.39 -8.12
C GLN A 84 16.93 13.88 -7.98
N VAL A 85 16.75 13.12 -9.04
CA VAL A 85 17.06 11.68 -9.05
C VAL A 85 18.57 11.43 -8.91
N LEU A 86 19.40 12.26 -9.52
CA LEU A 86 20.86 12.11 -9.44
C LEU A 86 21.41 12.56 -8.08
N ASP A 87 20.84 13.61 -7.48
CA ASP A 87 21.32 14.20 -6.23
C ASP A 87 20.91 13.36 -4.99
N VAL A 88 19.67 12.87 -4.96
CA VAL A 88 19.13 12.04 -3.87
C VAL A 88 19.09 10.56 -4.25
N GLY A 89 19.07 10.27 -5.54
CA GLY A 89 18.68 9.00 -6.11
C GLY A 89 19.64 7.85 -5.89
N LEU A 90 20.95 8.06 -5.99
CA LEU A 90 21.91 6.95 -5.89
C LEU A 90 21.94 6.34 -4.49
N ASN A 91 21.94 7.15 -3.46
CA ASN A 91 21.93 6.68 -2.07
C ASN A 91 20.57 6.03 -1.73
N SER A 92 19.47 6.65 -2.14
CA SER A 92 18.14 6.10 -1.92
C SER A 92 17.90 4.83 -2.72
N LEU A 93 18.38 4.76 -3.96
CA LEU A 93 18.29 3.56 -4.79
C LEU A 93 19.08 2.40 -4.18
N ALA A 94 20.32 2.67 -3.72
CA ALA A 94 21.14 1.68 -3.04
C ALA A 94 20.46 1.15 -1.77
N LEU A 95 19.83 2.04 -1.00
CA LEU A 95 19.08 1.67 0.20
C LEU A 95 17.85 0.82 -0.15
N ILE A 96 17.06 1.21 -1.13
CA ILE A 96 15.89 0.45 -1.58
C ILE A 96 16.29 -0.94 -2.06
N VAL A 97 17.33 -1.03 -2.90
CA VAL A 97 17.83 -2.31 -3.42
C VAL A 97 18.36 -3.19 -2.28
N SER A 98 19.10 -2.61 -1.34
CA SER A 98 19.64 -3.36 -0.20
C SER A 98 18.53 -3.90 0.70
N VAL A 99 17.51 -3.09 1.03
CA VAL A 99 16.36 -3.54 1.82
C VAL A 99 15.58 -4.65 1.08
N PHE A 100 15.34 -4.46 -0.21
CA PHE A 100 14.69 -5.48 -1.04
C PHE A 100 15.45 -6.81 -1.03
N LEU A 101 16.76 -6.78 -1.23
CA LEU A 101 17.60 -7.98 -1.18
C LEU A 101 17.60 -8.62 0.21
N ILE A 102 17.70 -7.83 1.27
CA ILE A 102 17.66 -8.33 2.66
C ILE A 102 16.33 -9.06 2.92
N VAL A 103 15.20 -8.47 2.55
CA VAL A 103 13.88 -9.07 2.77
C VAL A 103 13.76 -10.40 2.01
N ILE A 104 14.20 -10.45 0.75
CA ILE A 104 14.17 -11.69 -0.04
C ILE A 104 15.10 -12.75 0.57
N VAL A 105 16.33 -12.39 0.89
CA VAL A 105 17.30 -13.34 1.48
C VAL A 105 16.81 -13.87 2.82
N LEU A 106 16.30 -12.99 3.69
CA LEU A 106 15.69 -13.41 4.96
C LEU A 106 14.49 -14.34 4.74
N GLY A 107 13.62 -14.02 3.78
CA GLY A 107 12.49 -14.87 3.42
C GLY A 107 12.94 -16.27 2.99
N LEU A 108 13.97 -16.36 2.14
CA LEU A 108 14.53 -17.65 1.68
C LEU A 108 15.21 -18.43 2.83
N ILE A 109 15.90 -17.75 3.74
CA ILE A 109 16.53 -18.37 4.91
C ILE A 109 15.46 -18.91 5.87
N LEU A 110 14.46 -18.10 6.20
CA LEU A 110 13.35 -18.50 7.07
C LEU A 110 12.57 -19.68 6.49
N GLN A 111 12.32 -19.64 5.17
CA GLN A 111 11.69 -20.75 4.45
C GLN A 111 12.48 -22.06 4.63
N ARG A 112 13.80 -21.99 4.55
CA ARG A 112 14.66 -23.18 4.62
C ARG A 112 14.73 -23.77 6.03
N ILE A 113 14.61 -22.92 7.06
CA ILE A 113 14.81 -23.32 8.47
C ILE A 113 13.48 -23.74 9.11
N PHE A 114 12.42 -22.99 8.93
CA PHE A 114 11.22 -23.10 9.76
C PHE A 114 10.01 -23.71 9.07
N PHE A 115 9.94 -23.74 7.74
CA PHE A 115 8.67 -24.03 7.07
C PHE A 115 8.76 -25.14 6.01
N LYS A 116 7.77 -26.04 6.06
CA LYS A 116 7.56 -27.07 5.02
C LYS A 116 6.86 -26.51 3.78
N GLU A 117 6.02 -25.47 3.94
CA GLU A 117 5.22 -24.84 2.89
C GLU A 117 6.02 -23.75 2.15
N LYS A 118 6.95 -24.19 1.28
CA LYS A 118 7.86 -23.30 0.54
C LYS A 118 7.12 -22.26 -0.30
N GLU A 119 6.01 -22.65 -0.93
CA GLU A 119 5.21 -21.83 -1.80
C GLU A 119 4.60 -20.63 -1.04
N LEU A 120 3.97 -20.88 0.11
CA LEU A 120 3.35 -19.85 0.93
C LEU A 120 4.36 -18.79 1.40
N ILE A 121 5.51 -19.23 1.89
CA ILE A 121 6.56 -18.33 2.37
C ILE A 121 7.15 -17.48 1.24
N THR A 122 7.34 -18.08 0.06
CA THR A 122 7.79 -17.33 -1.12
C THR A 122 6.80 -16.23 -1.48
N LEU A 123 5.50 -16.52 -1.47
CA LEU A 123 4.46 -15.53 -1.76
C LEU A 123 4.43 -14.41 -0.72
N ILE A 124 4.55 -14.74 0.56
CA ILE A 124 4.63 -13.74 1.65
C ILE A 124 5.88 -12.88 1.49
N GLY A 125 7.04 -13.48 1.21
CA GLY A 125 8.30 -12.77 1.01
C GLY A 125 8.23 -11.78 -0.16
N ILE A 126 7.72 -12.22 -1.31
CA ILE A 126 7.54 -11.36 -2.49
C ILE A 126 6.53 -10.25 -2.20
N GLY A 127 5.40 -10.57 -1.54
CA GLY A 127 4.41 -9.58 -1.16
C GLY A 127 4.98 -8.51 -0.24
N THR A 128 5.74 -8.92 0.77
CA THR A 128 6.35 -7.99 1.73
C THR A 128 7.44 -7.12 1.09
N ALA A 129 8.19 -7.68 0.15
CA ALA A 129 9.31 -6.97 -0.50
C ALA A 129 8.87 -5.96 -1.56
N ILE A 130 7.68 -6.12 -2.16
CA ILE A 130 7.26 -5.30 -3.30
C ILE A 130 6.03 -4.46 -2.91
N CYS A 131 4.85 -4.81 -3.43
CA CYS A 131 3.61 -4.02 -3.28
C CYS A 131 2.45 -4.81 -2.63
N GLY A 132 2.74 -5.86 -1.90
CA GLY A 132 1.73 -6.65 -1.21
C GLY A 132 0.89 -7.50 -2.15
N VAL A 133 -0.42 -7.25 -2.15
CA VAL A 133 -1.44 -8.07 -2.83
C VAL A 133 -1.16 -8.27 -4.31
N THR A 134 -0.81 -7.21 -5.03
CA THR A 134 -0.55 -7.28 -6.48
C THR A 134 0.66 -8.14 -6.82
N ALA A 135 1.71 -8.07 -6.02
CA ALA A 135 2.90 -8.91 -6.20
C ALA A 135 2.60 -10.39 -5.92
N ILE A 136 1.79 -10.68 -4.88
CA ILE A 136 1.35 -12.05 -4.57
C ILE A 136 0.51 -12.62 -5.72
N MET A 137 -0.48 -11.87 -6.22
CA MET A 137 -1.33 -12.32 -7.33
C MET A 137 -0.53 -12.60 -8.60
N ALA A 138 0.41 -11.70 -8.96
CA ALA A 138 1.27 -11.89 -10.12
C ALA A 138 2.18 -13.11 -9.95
N SER A 139 2.82 -13.26 -8.79
CA SER A 139 3.73 -14.37 -8.50
C SER A 139 2.99 -15.70 -8.38
N SER A 140 1.78 -15.71 -7.82
CA SER A 140 0.97 -16.93 -7.70
C SER A 140 0.63 -17.53 -9.07
N SER A 141 0.38 -16.70 -10.07
CA SER A 141 0.11 -17.16 -11.44
C SER A 141 1.34 -17.82 -12.09
N VAL A 142 2.54 -17.30 -11.82
CA VAL A 142 3.81 -17.86 -12.33
C VAL A 142 4.20 -19.13 -11.60
N LEU A 143 4.04 -19.15 -10.29
CA LEU A 143 4.35 -20.32 -9.42
C LEU A 143 3.29 -21.41 -9.51
N LYS A 144 2.16 -21.15 -10.19
CA LYS A 144 0.98 -22.04 -10.22
C LYS A 144 0.57 -22.46 -8.81
N SER A 145 0.57 -21.49 -7.90
CA SER A 145 0.32 -21.75 -6.50
C SER A 145 -1.17 -22.09 -6.23
N LYS A 146 -1.39 -22.84 -5.15
CA LYS A 146 -2.75 -23.15 -4.70
C LYS A 146 -3.47 -21.85 -4.30
N GLU A 147 -4.74 -21.71 -4.66
CA GLU A 147 -5.56 -20.55 -4.29
C GLU A 147 -5.58 -20.31 -2.77
N GLN A 148 -5.53 -21.38 -1.99
CA GLN A 148 -5.45 -21.34 -0.53
C GLN A 148 -4.19 -20.62 -0.05
N ASN A 149 -3.03 -20.94 -0.60
CA ASN A 149 -1.75 -20.34 -0.23
C ASN A 149 -1.70 -18.87 -0.64
N MET A 150 -2.25 -18.54 -1.81
CA MET A 150 -2.38 -17.16 -2.26
C MET A 150 -3.28 -16.34 -1.31
N ALA A 151 -4.44 -16.87 -0.91
CA ALA A 151 -5.35 -16.20 -0.01
C ALA A 151 -4.74 -15.97 1.38
N ILE A 152 -4.05 -16.97 1.94
CA ILE A 152 -3.37 -16.87 3.23
C ILE A 152 -2.23 -15.84 3.15
N ALA A 153 -1.43 -15.85 2.08
CA ALA A 153 -0.35 -14.89 1.88
C ALA A 153 -0.88 -13.46 1.82
N ILE A 154 -1.96 -13.21 1.08
CA ILE A 154 -2.62 -11.90 1.00
C ILE A 154 -3.09 -11.47 2.38
N LEU A 155 -3.76 -12.35 3.12
CA LEU A 155 -4.29 -12.05 4.45
C LEU A 155 -3.16 -11.65 5.41
N ILE A 156 -2.07 -12.40 5.44
CA ILE A 156 -0.93 -12.11 6.31
C ILE A 156 -0.29 -10.77 5.96
N VAL A 157 -0.01 -10.52 4.67
CA VAL A 157 0.67 -9.30 4.23
C VAL A 157 -0.21 -8.06 4.44
N VAL A 158 -1.51 -8.16 4.19
CA VAL A 158 -2.45 -7.05 4.44
C VAL A 158 -2.58 -6.78 5.94
N LEU A 159 -2.68 -7.81 6.76
CA LEU A 159 -2.82 -7.66 8.21
C LEU A 159 -1.57 -6.99 8.82
N TRP A 160 -0.38 -7.50 8.52
CA TRP A 160 0.87 -6.91 9.00
C TRP A 160 1.13 -5.53 8.43
N GLY A 161 0.81 -5.30 7.15
CA GLY A 161 0.90 -3.99 6.53
C GLY A 161 -0.03 -2.96 7.19
N SER A 162 -1.25 -3.38 7.53
CA SER A 162 -2.21 -2.51 8.25
C SER A 162 -1.70 -2.17 9.66
N ILE A 163 -1.19 -3.15 10.40
CA ILE A 163 -0.58 -2.91 11.71
C ILE A 163 0.61 -1.94 11.56
N GLY A 164 1.45 -2.14 10.55
CA GLY A 164 2.60 -1.27 10.26
C GLY A 164 2.20 0.18 10.05
N VAL A 165 1.16 0.44 9.26
CA VAL A 165 0.67 1.81 8.99
C VAL A 165 0.31 2.55 10.29
N PHE A 166 -0.28 1.86 11.26
CA PHE A 166 -0.64 2.47 12.54
C PHE A 166 0.53 2.57 13.52
N THR A 167 1.45 1.63 13.51
CA THR A 167 2.56 1.58 14.48
C THR A 167 3.76 2.41 14.07
N TYR A 168 4.06 2.51 12.76
CA TYR A 168 5.23 3.22 12.25
C TYR A 168 5.34 4.69 12.69
N PRO A 169 4.28 5.52 12.66
CA PRO A 169 4.37 6.91 13.12
C PRO A 169 4.83 7.03 14.57
N PHE A 170 4.32 6.17 15.45
CA PHE A 170 4.71 6.17 16.87
C PHE A 170 6.18 5.79 17.07
N PHE A 171 6.67 4.81 16.32
CA PHE A 171 8.08 4.42 16.37
C PHE A 171 9.00 5.53 15.85
N VAL A 172 8.62 6.19 14.75
CA VAL A 172 9.42 7.29 14.18
C VAL A 172 9.51 8.45 15.14
N GLU A 173 8.42 8.88 15.76
CA GLU A 173 8.43 9.95 16.76
C GLU A 173 9.27 9.58 17.98
N TRP A 174 9.15 8.36 18.46
CA TRP A 174 9.93 7.89 19.60
C TRP A 174 11.43 7.84 19.32
N PHE A 175 11.84 7.33 18.17
CA PHE A 175 13.24 7.31 17.74
C PHE A 175 13.79 8.70 17.47
N LEU A 176 13.03 9.60 16.82
CA LEU A 176 13.45 10.98 16.60
C LEU A 176 13.57 11.75 17.91
N SER A 177 12.69 11.53 18.86
CA SER A 177 12.79 12.10 20.20
C SER A 177 14.05 11.61 20.95
N LEU A 178 14.49 10.38 20.70
CA LEU A 178 15.69 9.81 21.33
C LEU A 178 17.00 10.33 20.72
N ILE A 179 16.98 10.77 19.47
CA ILE A 179 18.15 11.30 18.75
C ILE A 179 18.33 12.81 18.99
N HIS A 180 17.27 13.50 19.42
CA HIS A 180 17.28 14.95 19.69
C HIS A 180 17.55 15.32 21.15
N ILE A 181 17.97 14.37 22.02
CA ILE A 181 18.46 14.67 23.37
C ILE A 181 20.00 14.79 23.36
#